data_c20bf161389ee31d87159c7a92a071e4
#
_entry.id   c20bf161389ee31d87159c7a92a071e4
#
_cell.length_a   1.000
_cell.length_b   1.000
_cell.length_c   1.000
_cell.angle_alpha   90.00
_cell.angle_beta   90.00
_cell.angle_gamma   90.00
#
_symmetry.space_group_name_H-M   'P 1'
#
loop_
_entity.id
_entity.type
_entity.pdbx_description
1 polymer ?
#
loop_
_entity_poly.entity_id
_entity_poly.type
_entity_poly.pdbx_seq_one_letter_code
_entity_poly.pdbx_strand_id
1 'polypeptide(L)'
;MCIRDSIGPMSVLAGGGADVAVDWMPSALAAREQGFANVNIAQPFAGSGMMLVCRKDRGVNTVADLKGKNLYVWYFGNEWPFLSWMNKLGLATDGSAGGVSVFRQGWDILPLTTGDANCVSAMSYNEYWQILDAGLKPEELTVFRYEDEGVATLEDGLYVKEENLSDPAFVDRMVRFVRASMKGWKYAENNTAEAAQIVVDNDDSGSQRLDLNTIQMGEIAKLTAGSNGALSEADFNRTVSSLMTGGSDPVITKMPSGAWSHVITNAALK
;
A
#
# COMPACT_ATOMS: atom_id res chain seq x y z
N MET A 1 -1.76 -15.95 2.57
CA MET A 1 -1.75 -14.92 3.64
C MET A 1 -0.72 -15.31 4.68
N CYS A 2 0.33 -14.52 4.89
CA CYS A 2 1.29 -14.82 5.95
C CYS A 2 0.66 -14.54 7.31
N ILE A 3 0.42 -15.58 8.09
CA ILE A 3 -0.18 -15.52 9.44
C ILE A 3 0.79 -14.91 10.49
N ARG A 4 1.87 -14.27 10.06
CA ARG A 4 2.86 -13.65 10.96
C ARG A 4 2.77 -12.13 10.89
N ASP A 5 1.61 -11.59 11.22
CA ASP A 5 1.33 -10.15 11.21
C ASP A 5 2.08 -9.35 12.30
N SER A 6 2.93 -10.01 13.08
CA SER A 6 3.67 -9.39 14.18
C SER A 6 5.08 -8.95 13.83
N ILE A 7 5.61 -9.32 12.66
CA ILE A 7 6.97 -8.95 12.24
C ILE A 7 6.92 -8.35 10.84
N GLY A 8 7.15 -7.04 10.75
CA GLY A 8 7.18 -6.33 9.46
C GLY A 8 8.29 -6.85 8.54
N PRO A 9 8.06 -6.85 7.19
CA PRO A 9 9.02 -7.35 6.20
C PRO A 9 10.41 -6.71 6.31
N MET A 10 10.47 -5.40 6.60
CA MET A 10 11.75 -4.71 6.81
C MET A 10 12.54 -5.25 8.01
N SER A 11 11.86 -5.67 9.07
CA SER A 11 12.52 -6.28 10.25
C SER A 11 13.10 -7.65 9.93
N VAL A 12 12.39 -8.45 9.12
CA VAL A 12 12.90 -9.77 8.65
C VAL A 12 14.12 -9.57 7.75
N LEU A 13 14.04 -8.61 6.82
CA LEU A 13 15.15 -8.27 5.93
C LEU A 13 16.37 -7.78 6.74
N ALA A 14 16.18 -6.86 7.67
CA ALA A 14 17.25 -6.32 8.53
C ALA A 14 17.92 -7.43 9.36
N GLY A 15 17.12 -8.35 9.91
CA GLY A 15 17.60 -9.51 10.69
C GLY A 15 18.30 -10.60 9.87
N GLY A 16 18.33 -10.48 8.52
CA GLY A 16 18.94 -11.49 7.63
C GLY A 16 18.09 -12.75 7.46
N GLY A 17 16.82 -12.70 7.81
CA GLY A 17 15.86 -13.79 7.61
C GLY A 17 15.37 -13.94 6.16
N ALA A 18 15.67 -12.96 5.30
CA ALA A 18 15.37 -12.96 3.88
C ALA A 18 16.44 -12.19 3.09
N ASP A 19 16.63 -12.53 1.82
CA ASP A 19 17.49 -11.81 0.88
C ASP A 19 16.77 -10.62 0.20
N VAL A 20 15.45 -10.73 0.07
CA VAL A 20 14.56 -9.72 -0.52
C VAL A 20 13.26 -9.67 0.26
N ALA A 21 12.71 -8.47 0.42
CA ALA A 21 11.40 -8.26 1.01
C ALA A 21 10.49 -7.49 0.05
N VAL A 22 9.19 -7.81 0.10
CA VAL A 22 8.13 -6.95 -0.46
C VAL A 22 7.59 -6.11 0.68
N ASP A 23 7.54 -4.81 0.48
CA ASP A 23 6.95 -3.90 1.47
C ASP A 23 6.48 -2.61 0.79
N TRP A 24 5.65 -1.85 1.48
CA TRP A 24 5.25 -0.52 1.06
C TRP A 24 6.39 0.48 1.26
N MET A 25 6.50 1.43 0.35
CA MET A 25 7.58 2.42 0.42
C MET A 25 7.60 3.25 1.70
N PRO A 26 6.48 3.66 2.30
CA PRO A 26 6.48 4.31 3.61
C PRO A 26 7.19 3.52 4.70
N SER A 27 6.93 2.22 4.82
CA SER A 27 7.58 1.34 5.79
C SER A 27 9.08 1.22 5.52
N ALA A 28 9.47 1.06 4.26
CA ALA A 28 10.86 0.96 3.85
C ALA A 28 11.64 2.26 4.14
N LEU A 29 11.05 3.42 3.85
CA LEU A 29 11.67 4.72 4.13
C LEU A 29 11.72 5.03 5.62
N ALA A 30 10.70 4.66 6.40
CA ALA A 30 10.73 4.75 7.86
C ALA A 30 11.87 3.92 8.46
N ALA A 31 12.05 2.68 7.99
CA ALA A 31 13.17 1.84 8.41
C ALA A 31 14.52 2.44 8.03
N ARG A 32 14.62 3.08 6.84
CA ARG A 32 15.83 3.75 6.39
C ARG A 32 16.15 4.99 7.25
N GLU A 33 15.16 5.78 7.63
CA GLU A 33 15.32 6.92 8.56
C GLU A 33 15.86 6.46 9.91
N GLN A 34 15.47 5.26 10.36
CA GLN A 34 15.95 4.61 11.59
C GLN A 34 17.34 3.96 11.43
N GLY A 35 17.99 4.09 10.27
CA GLY A 35 19.35 3.62 10.02
C GLY A 35 19.46 2.26 9.33
N PHE A 36 18.36 1.61 8.96
CA PHE A 36 18.41 0.39 8.16
C PHE A 36 18.56 0.69 6.68
N ALA A 37 19.77 0.55 6.13
CA ALA A 37 20.08 0.81 4.72
C ALA A 37 19.46 -0.25 3.80
N ASN A 38 18.19 -0.05 3.44
CA ASN A 38 17.47 -0.84 2.42
C ASN A 38 17.40 -0.08 1.11
N VAL A 39 17.31 -0.78 -0.01
CA VAL A 39 17.25 -0.21 -1.37
C VAL A 39 16.10 -0.85 -2.14
N ASN A 40 15.22 -0.02 -2.71
CA ASN A 40 14.23 -0.47 -3.69
C ASN A 40 14.95 -0.87 -4.98
N ILE A 41 14.75 -2.10 -5.43
CA ILE A 41 15.36 -2.66 -6.64
C ILE A 41 14.35 -2.92 -7.76
N ALA A 42 13.06 -2.88 -7.45
CA ALA A 42 11.97 -2.92 -8.42
C ALA A 42 10.66 -2.43 -7.77
N GLN A 43 9.84 -1.76 -8.58
CA GLN A 43 8.54 -1.22 -8.18
C GLN A 43 7.46 -1.71 -9.15
N PRO A 44 6.84 -2.88 -8.91
CA PRO A 44 5.78 -3.40 -9.77
C PRO A 44 4.53 -2.52 -9.78
N PHE A 45 4.14 -1.99 -8.63
CA PHE A 45 2.98 -1.12 -8.50
C PHE A 45 3.33 0.32 -8.90
N ALA A 46 2.66 0.81 -9.96
CA ALA A 46 2.83 2.18 -10.45
C ALA A 46 1.81 3.16 -9.85
N GLY A 47 0.76 2.66 -9.20
CA GLY A 47 -0.28 3.44 -8.52
C GLY A 47 -0.60 2.88 -7.15
N SER A 48 -1.50 3.58 -6.43
CA SER A 48 -2.02 3.16 -5.12
C SER A 48 -3.50 2.82 -5.22
N GLY A 49 -3.89 1.68 -4.67
CA GLY A 49 -5.29 1.29 -4.50
C GLY A 49 -5.91 1.81 -3.21
N MET A 50 -5.14 2.49 -2.37
CA MET A 50 -5.59 2.90 -1.05
C MET A 50 -6.57 4.07 -1.10
N MET A 51 -7.61 3.98 -0.28
CA MET A 51 -8.68 4.95 -0.23
C MET A 51 -9.38 4.98 1.14
N LEU A 52 -10.12 6.05 1.39
CA LEU A 52 -11.06 6.14 2.49
C LEU A 52 -12.48 5.97 1.95
N VAL A 53 -13.22 4.98 2.45
CA VAL A 53 -14.60 4.70 2.05
C VAL A 53 -15.53 5.11 3.17
N CYS A 54 -16.50 5.96 2.86
CA CYS A 54 -17.41 6.57 3.80
C CYS A 54 -18.87 6.27 3.46
N ARG A 55 -19.74 6.27 4.44
CA ARG A 55 -21.19 6.11 4.26
C ARG A 55 -21.87 7.47 4.13
N LYS A 56 -22.67 7.65 3.05
CA LYS A 56 -23.46 8.87 2.83
C LYS A 56 -24.56 9.04 3.84
N ASP A 57 -25.20 7.96 4.28
CA ASP A 57 -26.23 7.98 5.33
C ASP A 57 -25.71 8.36 6.71
N ARG A 58 -24.37 8.37 6.88
CA ARG A 58 -23.66 8.87 8.07
C ARG A 58 -23.19 10.32 7.90
N GLY A 59 -23.68 10.99 6.84
CA GLY A 59 -23.43 12.40 6.60
C GLY A 59 -22.02 12.70 6.09
N VAL A 60 -21.43 11.82 5.27
CA VAL A 60 -20.15 12.09 4.58
C VAL A 60 -20.41 12.01 3.07
N ASN A 61 -20.58 13.14 2.43
CA ASN A 61 -20.79 13.27 0.99
C ASN A 61 -19.62 13.97 0.30
N THR A 62 -18.88 14.80 1.01
CA THR A 62 -17.76 15.60 0.52
C THR A 62 -16.61 15.56 1.54
N VAL A 63 -15.43 16.02 1.13
CA VAL A 63 -14.25 16.18 2.01
C VAL A 63 -14.57 17.08 3.21
N ALA A 64 -15.37 18.12 3.04
CA ALA A 64 -15.74 19.04 4.11
C ALA A 64 -16.55 18.36 5.23
N ASP A 65 -17.25 17.28 4.91
CA ASP A 65 -18.07 16.53 5.87
C ASP A 65 -17.25 15.63 6.80
N LEU A 66 -15.95 15.45 6.56
CA LEU A 66 -15.08 14.64 7.43
C LEU A 66 -14.93 15.21 8.82
N LYS A 67 -15.07 16.53 8.96
CA LYS A 67 -14.96 17.22 10.25
C LYS A 67 -15.92 16.65 11.28
N GLY A 68 -15.40 16.29 12.45
CA GLY A 68 -16.15 15.72 13.56
C GLY A 68 -16.57 14.26 13.37
N LYS A 69 -16.06 13.56 12.35
CA LYS A 69 -16.41 12.17 12.07
C LYS A 69 -15.45 11.18 12.72
N ASN A 70 -15.94 9.96 12.91
CA ASN A 70 -15.17 8.81 13.37
C ASN A 70 -14.59 8.08 12.14
N LEU A 71 -13.29 8.11 12.00
CA LEU A 71 -12.56 7.52 10.89
C LEU A 71 -11.72 6.35 11.40
N TYR A 72 -11.94 5.18 10.84
CA TYR A 72 -11.14 4.00 11.16
C TYR A 72 -10.06 3.87 10.10
N VAL A 73 -8.81 3.83 10.54
CA VAL A 73 -7.63 3.91 9.67
C VAL A 73 -6.66 2.80 10.05
N TRP A 74 -6.05 2.17 9.04
CA TRP A 74 -4.97 1.23 9.28
C TRP A 74 -3.72 1.95 9.76
N TYR A 75 -2.96 1.23 10.57
CA TYR A 75 -1.66 1.64 11.08
C TYR A 75 -0.54 0.73 10.52
N PHE A 76 0.64 0.78 11.11
CA PHE A 76 1.83 0.03 10.70
C PHE A 76 2.36 0.40 9.31
N GLY A 77 2.36 1.70 9.00
CA GLY A 77 2.87 2.24 7.75
C GLY A 77 1.79 2.61 6.74
N ASN A 78 0.54 2.21 6.98
CA ASN A 78 -0.59 2.50 6.10
C ASN A 78 -1.33 3.81 6.48
N GLU A 79 -1.05 4.39 7.65
CA GLU A 79 -1.66 5.63 8.13
C GLU A 79 -1.15 6.88 7.41
N TRP A 80 0.02 6.84 6.82
CA TRP A 80 0.73 8.03 6.37
C TRP A 80 0.03 8.83 5.27
N PRO A 81 -0.54 8.23 4.22
CA PRO A 81 -1.30 8.96 3.22
C PRO A 81 -2.50 9.69 3.85
N PHE A 82 -3.20 9.03 4.78
CA PHE A 82 -4.31 9.61 5.50
C PHE A 82 -3.88 10.81 6.38
N LEU A 83 -2.81 10.64 7.17
CA LEU A 83 -2.31 11.71 8.03
C LEU A 83 -1.83 12.92 7.23
N SER A 84 -1.14 12.67 6.10
CA SER A 84 -0.73 13.72 5.16
C SER A 84 -1.94 14.46 4.59
N TRP A 85 -3.00 13.72 4.24
CA TRP A 85 -4.23 14.31 3.74
C TRP A 85 -4.94 15.16 4.80
N MET A 86 -5.08 14.66 6.04
CA MET A 86 -5.67 15.42 7.14
C MET A 86 -4.86 16.70 7.42
N ASN A 87 -3.55 16.63 7.42
CA ASN A 87 -2.69 17.81 7.55
C ASN A 87 -2.92 18.82 6.43
N LYS A 88 -2.97 18.38 5.17
CA LYS A 88 -3.28 19.20 4.00
C LYS A 88 -4.64 19.90 4.12
N LEU A 89 -5.62 19.25 4.73
CA LEU A 89 -6.95 19.79 4.98
C LEU A 89 -7.04 20.67 6.24
N GLY A 90 -5.99 20.73 7.04
CA GLY A 90 -5.99 21.45 8.33
C GLY A 90 -6.88 20.78 9.38
N LEU A 91 -7.10 19.48 9.29
CA LEU A 91 -7.90 18.71 10.22
C LEU A 91 -7.01 17.99 11.25
N ALA A 92 -7.18 18.32 12.54
CA ALA A 92 -6.55 17.57 13.61
C ALA A 92 -7.10 16.13 13.68
N THR A 93 -6.24 15.19 14.06
CA THR A 93 -6.58 13.74 14.11
C THR A 93 -6.69 13.17 15.52
N ASP A 94 -6.75 14.05 16.51
CA ASP A 94 -6.78 13.74 17.94
C ASP A 94 -8.19 13.79 18.57
N GLY A 95 -9.22 13.99 17.75
CA GLY A 95 -10.60 14.15 18.21
C GLY A 95 -10.94 15.53 18.75
N SER A 96 -10.05 16.50 18.64
CA SER A 96 -10.31 17.89 19.06
C SER A 96 -11.42 18.54 18.24
N ALA A 97 -12.03 19.58 18.81
CA ALA A 97 -13.12 20.29 18.16
C ALA A 97 -12.67 20.89 16.81
N GLY A 98 -13.31 20.41 15.75
CA GLY A 98 -13.00 20.85 14.40
C GLY A 98 -12.08 19.92 13.60
N GLY A 99 -11.52 18.90 14.23
CA GLY A 99 -10.77 17.81 13.60
C GLY A 99 -11.61 16.57 13.35
N VAL A 100 -10.96 15.42 13.28
CA VAL A 100 -11.55 14.09 13.14
C VAL A 100 -11.13 13.20 14.31
N SER A 101 -11.99 12.21 14.66
CA SER A 101 -11.62 11.18 15.62
C SER A 101 -11.10 9.96 14.87
N VAL A 102 -9.83 9.61 15.10
CA VAL A 102 -9.19 8.49 14.41
C VAL A 102 -9.12 7.28 15.31
N PHE A 103 -9.58 6.15 14.80
CA PHE A 103 -9.56 4.86 15.48
C PHE A 103 -8.73 3.86 14.67
N ARG A 104 -8.03 2.98 15.37
CA ARG A 104 -7.27 1.94 14.71
C ARG A 104 -8.21 0.89 14.12
N GLN A 105 -8.10 0.70 12.80
CA GLN A 105 -8.85 -0.33 12.06
C GLN A 105 -8.14 -1.68 12.17
N GLY A 106 -8.95 -2.75 12.32
CA GLY A 106 -8.51 -4.12 12.06
C GLY A 106 -8.46 -4.45 10.55
N TRP A 107 -8.35 -5.73 10.25
CA TRP A 107 -8.30 -6.21 8.85
C TRP A 107 -9.70 -6.52 8.28
N ASP A 108 -10.73 -5.84 8.77
CA ASP A 108 -12.12 -6.06 8.40
C ASP A 108 -12.84 -4.73 8.17
N ILE A 109 -14.05 -4.84 7.62
CA ILE A 109 -14.92 -3.72 7.32
C ILE A 109 -16.03 -3.55 8.38
N LEU A 110 -15.98 -4.33 9.45
CA LEU A 110 -17.04 -4.39 10.46
C LEU A 110 -17.43 -3.02 11.04
N PRO A 111 -16.48 -2.13 11.38
CA PRO A 111 -16.84 -0.80 11.89
C PRO A 111 -17.73 0.02 10.94
N LEU A 112 -17.55 -0.13 9.63
CA LEU A 112 -18.39 0.55 8.64
C LEU A 112 -19.79 -0.05 8.57
N THR A 113 -19.90 -1.38 8.59
CA THR A 113 -21.17 -2.09 8.44
C THR A 113 -22.02 -2.02 9.70
N THR A 114 -21.42 -2.04 10.91
CA THR A 114 -22.13 -1.83 12.18
C THR A 114 -22.51 -0.37 12.41
N GLY A 115 -21.85 0.57 11.74
CA GLY A 115 -22.10 2.00 11.88
C GLY A 115 -21.29 2.67 12.99
N ASP A 116 -20.28 2.01 13.55
CA ASP A 116 -19.33 2.60 14.50
C ASP A 116 -18.42 3.61 13.80
N ALA A 117 -18.05 3.31 12.55
CA ALA A 117 -17.29 4.20 11.69
C ALA A 117 -18.18 5.00 10.74
N ASN A 118 -17.82 6.26 10.51
CA ASN A 118 -18.33 7.02 9.37
C ASN A 118 -17.56 6.64 8.09
N CYS A 119 -16.25 6.39 8.24
CA CYS A 119 -15.36 5.99 7.17
C CYS A 119 -14.37 4.92 7.64
N VAL A 120 -13.90 4.11 6.69
CA VAL A 120 -12.85 3.09 6.91
C VAL A 120 -11.80 3.17 5.81
N SER A 121 -10.55 2.81 6.12
CA SER A 121 -9.53 2.50 5.13
C SER A 121 -9.95 1.28 4.31
N ALA A 122 -9.73 1.33 3.02
CA ALA A 122 -10.02 0.22 2.11
C ALA A 122 -9.04 0.23 0.94
N MET A 123 -8.76 -0.96 0.40
CA MET A 123 -8.09 -1.10 -0.89
C MET A 123 -9.14 -1.21 -2.00
N SER A 124 -8.85 -0.58 -3.14
CA SER A 124 -9.71 -0.65 -4.33
C SER A 124 -9.85 -2.09 -4.86
N TYR A 125 -8.94 -2.96 -4.51
CA TYR A 125 -8.90 -4.36 -4.93
C TYR A 125 -9.35 -5.36 -3.86
N ASN A 126 -9.67 -4.93 -2.63
CA ASN A 126 -10.06 -5.87 -1.56
C ASN A 126 -11.27 -5.36 -0.75
N GLU A 127 -11.08 -4.54 0.29
CA GLU A 127 -12.13 -4.17 1.25
C GLU A 127 -13.31 -3.45 0.60
N TYR A 128 -13.07 -2.68 -0.45
CA TYR A 128 -14.16 -2.04 -1.20
C TYR A 128 -15.19 -3.07 -1.69
N TRP A 129 -14.72 -4.18 -2.23
CA TRP A 129 -15.58 -5.25 -2.73
C TRP A 129 -16.23 -6.05 -1.60
N GLN A 130 -15.54 -6.21 -0.46
CA GLN A 130 -16.14 -6.78 0.74
C GLN A 130 -17.29 -5.90 1.28
N ILE A 131 -17.14 -4.57 1.22
CA ILE A 131 -18.18 -3.61 1.60
C ILE A 131 -19.43 -3.79 0.70
N LEU A 132 -19.23 -3.96 -0.60
CA LEU A 132 -20.33 -4.23 -1.53
C LEU A 132 -20.95 -5.61 -1.31
N ASP A 133 -20.15 -6.63 -1.04
CA ASP A 133 -20.60 -8.01 -0.73
C ASP A 133 -21.41 -8.05 0.59
N ALA A 134 -21.10 -7.15 1.54
CA ALA A 134 -21.87 -6.98 2.78
C ALA A 134 -23.21 -6.25 2.56
N GLY A 135 -23.56 -5.88 1.32
CA GLY A 135 -24.85 -5.34 0.92
C GLY A 135 -24.94 -3.83 0.79
N LEU A 136 -23.85 -3.10 1.01
CA LEU A 136 -23.81 -1.66 0.71
C LEU A 136 -23.63 -1.44 -0.79
N LYS A 137 -24.31 -0.43 -1.33
CA LYS A 137 -24.26 -0.13 -2.75
C LYS A 137 -23.31 1.03 -3.05
N PRO A 138 -22.70 1.10 -4.25
CA PRO A 138 -21.80 2.20 -4.62
C PRO A 138 -22.41 3.60 -4.44
N GLU A 139 -23.69 3.75 -4.73
CA GLU A 139 -24.41 5.03 -4.57
C GLU A 139 -24.59 5.46 -3.11
N GLU A 140 -24.46 4.53 -2.14
CA GLU A 140 -24.54 4.80 -0.69
C GLU A 140 -23.19 5.19 -0.10
N LEU A 141 -22.12 5.08 -0.92
CA LEU A 141 -20.75 5.31 -0.51
C LEU A 141 -20.17 6.59 -1.10
N THR A 142 -19.35 7.27 -0.32
CA THR A 142 -18.41 8.29 -0.79
C THR A 142 -17.02 7.69 -0.71
N VAL A 143 -16.29 7.69 -1.82
CA VAL A 143 -14.94 7.11 -1.91
C VAL A 143 -13.95 8.22 -2.19
N PHE A 144 -12.98 8.38 -1.30
CA PHE A 144 -11.86 9.29 -1.46
C PHE A 144 -10.61 8.45 -1.79
N ARG A 145 -10.13 8.52 -3.03
CA ARG A 145 -8.91 7.85 -3.46
C ARG A 145 -7.72 8.74 -3.14
N TYR A 146 -6.73 8.22 -2.46
CA TYR A 146 -5.56 9.03 -2.10
C TYR A 146 -4.74 9.49 -3.32
N GLU A 147 -4.85 8.78 -4.45
CA GLU A 147 -4.32 9.26 -5.75
C GLU A 147 -4.96 10.58 -6.17
N ASP A 148 -6.29 10.67 -6.11
CA ASP A 148 -7.05 11.86 -6.51
C ASP A 148 -6.81 13.03 -5.54
N GLU A 149 -6.56 12.72 -4.27
CA GLU A 149 -6.24 13.70 -3.24
C GLU A 149 -4.77 14.17 -3.27
N GLY A 150 -3.93 13.52 -4.09
CA GLY A 150 -2.52 13.85 -4.27
C GLY A 150 -1.64 13.53 -3.06
N VAL A 151 -2.02 12.52 -2.27
CA VAL A 151 -1.30 12.06 -1.07
C VAL A 151 -0.96 10.57 -1.13
N ALA A 152 -1.24 9.90 -2.24
CA ALA A 152 -0.91 8.51 -2.44
C ALA A 152 0.59 8.24 -2.28
N THR A 153 0.90 7.13 -1.66
CA THR A 153 2.27 6.62 -1.51
C THR A 153 2.43 5.34 -2.35
N LEU A 154 3.66 5.05 -2.76
CA LEU A 154 3.95 3.82 -3.51
C LEU A 154 3.75 2.59 -2.61
N GLU A 155 3.00 1.62 -3.16
CA GLU A 155 2.74 0.32 -2.55
C GLU A 155 3.88 -0.65 -2.86
N ASP A 156 3.62 -1.92 -2.87
CA ASP A 156 4.53 -3.05 -2.94
C ASP A 156 5.72 -2.86 -3.88
N GLY A 157 6.89 -2.62 -3.27
CA GLY A 157 8.19 -2.62 -3.90
C GLY A 157 9.05 -3.77 -3.42
N LEU A 158 10.08 -4.10 -4.18
CA LEU A 158 11.09 -5.10 -3.82
C LEU A 158 12.30 -4.42 -3.21
N TYR A 159 12.67 -4.83 -2.00
CA TYR A 159 13.75 -4.22 -1.22
C TYR A 159 14.82 -5.23 -0.84
N VAL A 160 16.07 -4.79 -0.88
CA VAL A 160 17.24 -5.56 -0.44
C VAL A 160 18.09 -4.73 0.51
N LYS A 161 19.02 -5.37 1.24
CA LYS A 161 20.06 -4.64 1.99
C LYS A 161 21.01 -3.97 1.03
N GLU A 162 21.36 -2.71 1.29
CA GLU A 162 22.31 -1.95 0.47
C GLU A 162 23.70 -2.63 0.41
N GLU A 163 24.19 -3.19 1.52
CA GLU A 163 25.48 -3.89 1.61
C GLU A 163 25.60 -5.06 0.63
N ASN A 164 24.48 -5.78 0.37
CA ASN A 164 24.48 -6.94 -0.52
C ASN A 164 24.65 -6.56 -2.01
N LEU A 165 24.43 -5.29 -2.36
CA LEU A 165 24.61 -4.81 -3.74
C LEU A 165 26.07 -4.72 -4.16
N SER A 166 27.01 -4.88 -3.23
CA SER A 166 28.44 -4.99 -3.51
C SER A 166 28.88 -6.40 -3.96
N ASP A 167 28.04 -7.43 -3.75
CA ASP A 167 28.31 -8.80 -4.19
C ASP A 167 27.72 -9.05 -5.58
N PRO A 168 28.56 -9.26 -6.61
CA PRO A 168 28.10 -9.53 -7.99
C PRO A 168 27.21 -10.78 -8.11
N ALA A 169 27.43 -11.81 -7.27
CA ALA A 169 26.63 -13.03 -7.28
C ALA A 169 25.25 -12.78 -6.71
N PHE A 170 25.13 -11.93 -5.68
CA PHE A 170 23.84 -11.48 -5.15
C PHE A 170 23.09 -10.65 -6.21
N VAL A 171 23.76 -9.69 -6.84
CA VAL A 171 23.15 -8.85 -7.89
C VAL A 171 22.62 -9.72 -9.04
N ASP A 172 23.38 -10.72 -9.52
CA ASP A 172 22.90 -11.65 -10.55
C ASP A 172 21.64 -12.41 -10.12
N ARG A 173 21.61 -12.90 -8.88
CA ARG A 173 20.39 -13.56 -8.34
C ARG A 173 19.20 -12.61 -8.35
N MET A 174 19.38 -11.36 -7.93
CA MET A 174 18.29 -10.37 -7.89
C MET A 174 17.83 -9.97 -9.30
N VAL A 175 18.73 -9.88 -10.28
CA VAL A 175 18.37 -9.66 -11.69
C VAL A 175 17.45 -10.77 -12.19
N ARG A 176 17.80 -12.04 -11.92
CA ARG A 176 16.96 -13.17 -12.33
C ARG A 176 15.63 -13.19 -11.58
N PHE A 177 15.65 -12.85 -10.28
CA PHE A 177 14.43 -12.79 -9.45
C PHE A 177 13.48 -11.68 -9.95
N VAL A 178 13.97 -10.45 -10.15
CA VAL A 178 13.17 -9.33 -10.65
C VAL A 178 12.62 -9.65 -12.03
N ARG A 179 13.43 -10.22 -12.93
CA ARG A 179 12.98 -10.65 -14.26
C ARG A 179 11.83 -11.65 -14.18
N ALA A 180 11.93 -12.65 -13.30
CA ALA A 180 10.88 -13.65 -13.10
C ALA A 180 9.63 -13.03 -12.49
N SER A 181 9.78 -12.15 -11.50
CA SER A 181 8.67 -11.42 -10.85
C SER A 181 7.91 -10.56 -11.86
N MET A 182 8.61 -9.77 -12.67
CA MET A 182 7.96 -8.93 -13.68
C MET A 182 7.28 -9.74 -14.79
N LYS A 183 7.84 -10.91 -15.15
CA LYS A 183 7.12 -11.86 -16.04
C LYS A 183 5.85 -12.39 -15.39
N GLY A 184 5.89 -12.69 -14.09
CA GLY A 184 4.72 -13.14 -13.34
C GLY A 184 3.63 -12.06 -13.29
N TRP A 185 3.97 -10.83 -12.99
CA TRP A 185 3.03 -9.71 -13.04
C TRP A 185 2.42 -9.52 -14.41
N LYS A 186 3.24 -9.55 -15.46
CA LYS A 186 2.74 -9.43 -16.84
C LYS A 186 1.85 -10.60 -17.25
N TYR A 187 2.14 -11.80 -16.76
CA TYR A 187 1.27 -12.96 -16.95
C TYR A 187 -0.08 -12.74 -16.26
N ALA A 188 -0.08 -12.34 -14.99
CA ALA A 188 -1.28 -12.10 -14.21
C ALA A 188 -2.17 -10.99 -14.82
N GLU A 189 -1.59 -9.90 -15.31
CA GLU A 189 -2.31 -8.84 -16.04
C GLU A 189 -3.08 -9.37 -17.26
N ASN A 190 -2.49 -10.29 -18.00
CA ASN A 190 -3.08 -10.82 -19.23
C ASN A 190 -3.97 -12.07 -19.00
N ASN A 191 -3.89 -12.70 -17.82
CA ASN A 191 -4.57 -13.94 -17.47
C ASN A 191 -5.20 -13.86 -16.09
N THR A 192 -5.96 -12.81 -15.82
CA THR A 192 -6.47 -12.48 -14.48
C THR A 192 -7.28 -13.62 -13.83
N ALA A 193 -8.10 -14.32 -14.60
CA ALA A 193 -8.90 -15.46 -14.09
C ALA A 193 -8.01 -16.65 -13.66
N GLU A 194 -7.00 -17.00 -14.46
CA GLU A 194 -6.07 -18.07 -14.12
C GLU A 194 -5.18 -17.67 -12.95
N ALA A 195 -4.71 -16.41 -12.91
CA ALA A 195 -3.94 -15.89 -11.79
C ALA A 195 -4.74 -15.93 -10.48
N ALA A 196 -6.04 -15.60 -10.52
CA ALA A 196 -6.93 -15.73 -9.36
C ALA A 196 -7.07 -17.19 -8.91
N GLN A 197 -7.19 -18.12 -9.85
CA GLN A 197 -7.25 -19.56 -9.54
C GLN A 197 -5.95 -20.04 -8.88
N ILE A 198 -4.78 -19.60 -9.39
CA ILE A 198 -3.48 -19.93 -8.80
C ILE A 198 -3.40 -19.44 -7.34
N VAL A 199 -3.94 -18.25 -7.02
CA VAL A 199 -3.99 -17.76 -5.64
C VAL A 199 -4.82 -18.69 -4.76
N VAL A 200 -6.00 -19.09 -5.21
CA VAL A 200 -6.89 -20.00 -4.46
C VAL A 200 -6.26 -21.38 -4.29
N ASP A 201 -5.64 -21.91 -5.35
CA ASP A 201 -5.00 -23.25 -5.33
C ASP A 201 -3.78 -23.30 -4.38
N ASN A 202 -3.17 -22.15 -4.05
CA ASN A 202 -2.05 -22.04 -3.13
C ASN A 202 -2.46 -21.53 -1.73
N ASP A 203 -3.75 -21.45 -1.44
CA ASP A 203 -4.25 -21.04 -0.13
C ASP A 203 -4.42 -22.24 0.82
N ASP A 204 -3.45 -22.47 1.69
CA ASP A 204 -3.51 -23.50 2.73
C ASP A 204 -4.56 -23.23 3.82
N SER A 205 -5.06 -22.00 3.91
CA SER A 205 -6.05 -21.59 4.93
C SER A 205 -7.49 -21.95 4.55
N GLY A 206 -7.75 -22.12 3.26
CA GLY A 206 -9.10 -22.33 2.70
C GLY A 206 -10.00 -21.08 2.84
N SER A 207 -9.43 -19.91 3.10
CA SER A 207 -10.17 -18.67 3.29
C SER A 207 -10.36 -17.86 2.00
N GLN A 208 -9.60 -18.18 0.95
CA GLN A 208 -9.65 -17.47 -0.30
C GLN A 208 -10.85 -17.87 -1.16
N ARG A 209 -11.56 -16.89 -1.67
CA ARG A 209 -12.73 -17.06 -2.54
C ARG A 209 -12.34 -16.71 -3.98
N LEU A 210 -12.65 -17.60 -4.92
CA LEU A 210 -12.30 -17.40 -6.34
C LEU A 210 -13.00 -16.17 -6.96
N ASP A 211 -14.27 -15.95 -6.63
CA ASP A 211 -15.04 -14.83 -7.13
C ASP A 211 -14.40 -13.48 -6.70
N LEU A 212 -14.06 -13.35 -5.43
CA LEU A 212 -13.40 -12.16 -4.90
C LEU A 212 -11.97 -12.00 -5.45
N ASN A 213 -11.20 -13.11 -5.52
CA ASN A 213 -9.84 -13.05 -6.08
C ASN A 213 -9.84 -12.73 -7.58
N THR A 214 -10.88 -13.11 -8.34
CA THR A 214 -11.02 -12.73 -9.75
C THR A 214 -11.19 -11.21 -9.88
N ILE A 215 -12.03 -10.61 -9.06
CA ILE A 215 -12.21 -9.15 -9.01
C ILE A 215 -10.89 -8.48 -8.56
N GLN A 216 -10.30 -8.97 -7.47
CA GLN A 216 -9.06 -8.45 -6.89
C GLN A 216 -7.92 -8.45 -7.93
N MET A 217 -7.75 -9.54 -8.66
CA MET A 217 -6.72 -9.63 -9.70
C MET A 217 -6.95 -8.62 -10.83
N GLY A 218 -8.22 -8.39 -11.22
CA GLY A 218 -8.58 -7.37 -12.21
C GLY A 218 -8.28 -5.95 -11.75
N GLU A 219 -8.50 -5.65 -10.49
CA GLU A 219 -8.19 -4.33 -9.91
C GLU A 219 -6.68 -4.13 -9.73
N ILE A 220 -5.96 -5.16 -9.26
CA ILE A 220 -4.49 -5.11 -9.14
C ILE A 220 -3.83 -4.92 -10.50
N ALA A 221 -4.33 -5.58 -11.55
CA ALA A 221 -3.83 -5.42 -12.90
C ALA A 221 -3.87 -3.95 -13.40
N LYS A 222 -4.80 -3.14 -12.89
CA LYS A 222 -4.84 -1.69 -13.19
C LYS A 222 -3.70 -0.92 -12.51
N LEU A 223 -3.27 -1.35 -11.33
CA LEU A 223 -2.21 -0.71 -10.55
C LEU A 223 -0.80 -1.09 -11.06
N THR A 224 -0.67 -2.25 -11.70
CA THR A 224 0.58 -2.72 -12.31
C THR A 224 0.66 -2.41 -13.80
N ALA A 225 -0.46 -2.04 -14.42
CA ALA A 225 -0.54 -1.78 -15.86
C ALA A 225 0.49 -0.74 -16.33
N GLY A 226 1.28 -1.14 -17.34
CA GLY A 226 2.33 -0.29 -17.90
C GLY A 226 3.61 -0.22 -17.07
N SER A 227 3.64 -0.79 -15.86
CA SER A 227 4.88 -0.91 -15.10
C SER A 227 5.83 -1.93 -15.75
N ASN A 228 7.07 -1.56 -15.81
CA ASN A 228 8.18 -2.47 -16.15
C ASN A 228 9.04 -2.82 -14.92
N GLY A 229 8.60 -2.41 -13.74
CA GLY A 229 9.32 -2.58 -12.49
C GLY A 229 10.34 -1.48 -12.19
N ALA A 230 10.54 -0.52 -13.08
CA ALA A 230 11.40 0.63 -12.80
C ALA A 230 10.64 1.66 -11.96
N LEU A 231 11.21 2.06 -10.83
CA LEU A 231 10.64 3.08 -9.97
C LEU A 231 10.63 4.44 -10.68
N SER A 232 9.48 5.12 -10.66
CA SER A 232 9.35 6.50 -11.15
C SER A 232 9.89 7.47 -10.10
N GLU A 233 10.82 8.34 -10.48
CA GLU A 233 11.34 9.39 -9.59
C GLU A 233 10.25 10.37 -9.15
N ALA A 234 9.28 10.66 -10.02
CA ALA A 234 8.15 11.52 -9.68
C ALA A 234 7.27 10.92 -8.58
N ASP A 235 6.99 9.61 -8.67
CA ASP A 235 6.18 8.88 -7.69
C ASP A 235 6.95 8.68 -6.37
N PHE A 236 8.26 8.46 -6.46
CA PHE A 236 9.13 8.47 -5.29
C PHE A 236 9.08 9.81 -4.56
N ASN A 237 9.26 10.90 -5.29
CA ASN A 237 9.24 12.25 -4.71
C ASN A 237 7.87 12.61 -4.12
N ARG A 238 6.77 12.18 -4.75
CA ARG A 238 5.41 12.32 -4.18
C ARG A 238 5.29 11.58 -2.86
N THR A 239 5.72 10.30 -2.82
CA THR A 239 5.72 9.48 -1.60
C THR A 239 6.53 10.16 -0.49
N VAL A 240 7.76 10.59 -0.79
CA VAL A 240 8.63 11.30 0.15
C VAL A 240 7.94 12.58 0.68
N SER A 241 7.34 13.37 -0.21
CA SER A 241 6.62 14.58 0.19
C SER A 241 5.47 14.28 1.15
N SER A 242 4.69 13.24 0.89
CA SER A 242 3.60 12.80 1.79
C SER A 242 4.14 12.39 3.17
N LEU A 243 5.28 11.71 3.22
CA LEU A 243 5.89 11.27 4.48
C LEU A 243 6.55 12.39 5.28
N MET A 244 7.04 13.43 4.61
CA MET A 244 7.63 14.61 5.25
C MET A 244 6.58 15.59 5.77
N THR A 245 5.34 15.52 5.25
CA THR A 245 4.26 16.47 5.59
C THR A 245 3.13 15.82 6.40
N GLY A 246 3.22 14.54 6.69
CA GLY A 246 2.16 13.78 7.38
C GLY A 246 2.11 14.03 8.89
N GLY A 247 1.31 15.03 9.33
CA GLY A 247 1.06 15.27 10.75
C GLY A 247 2.16 16.07 11.49
N SER A 248 2.09 16.05 12.82
CA SER A 248 3.05 16.74 13.70
C SER A 248 4.41 16.04 13.81
N ASP A 249 4.41 14.72 13.55
CA ASP A 249 5.61 13.87 13.60
C ASP A 249 5.82 13.23 12.23
N PRO A 250 6.57 13.84 11.32
CA PRO A 250 6.82 13.29 10.00
C PRO A 250 7.62 11.98 10.09
N VAL A 251 7.28 11.03 9.25
CA VAL A 251 7.93 9.70 9.19
C VAL A 251 9.40 9.81 8.86
N ILE A 252 9.72 10.74 7.95
CA ILE A 252 11.08 11.05 7.54
C ILE A 252 11.28 12.57 7.62
N THR A 253 12.48 12.97 8.01
CA THR A 253 12.81 14.39 8.24
C THR A 253 13.60 15.01 7.10
N LYS A 254 14.11 14.19 6.19
CA LYS A 254 14.94 14.61 5.05
C LYS A 254 14.72 13.70 3.84
N MET A 255 15.09 14.19 2.65
CA MET A 255 15.10 13.41 1.43
C MET A 255 16.03 12.19 1.59
N PRO A 256 15.52 10.95 1.45
CA PRO A 256 16.32 9.74 1.60
C PRO A 256 17.26 9.56 0.40
N SER A 257 18.57 9.56 0.65
CA SER A 257 19.58 9.25 -0.36
C SER A 257 19.80 7.75 -0.51
N GLY A 258 20.04 7.25 -1.74
CA GLY A 258 20.35 5.85 -2.01
C GLY A 258 19.19 4.88 -1.72
N ALA A 259 17.96 5.39 -1.57
CA ALA A 259 16.80 4.57 -1.22
C ALA A 259 16.31 3.67 -2.37
N TRP A 260 16.75 3.90 -3.59
CA TRP A 260 16.41 3.10 -4.76
C TRP A 260 17.53 3.07 -5.80
N SER A 261 17.49 2.04 -6.66
CA SER A 261 18.49 1.86 -7.74
C SER A 261 17.87 1.11 -8.91
N HIS A 262 18.07 1.62 -10.12
CA HIS A 262 17.65 0.96 -11.36
C HIS A 262 18.65 -0.11 -11.87
N VAL A 263 19.78 -0.33 -11.22
CA VAL A 263 20.83 -1.24 -11.72
C VAL A 263 20.27 -2.63 -11.97
N ILE A 264 19.56 -3.19 -10.99
CA ILE A 264 18.97 -4.54 -11.08
C ILE A 264 17.81 -4.55 -12.08
N THR A 265 16.89 -3.58 -11.99
CA THR A 265 15.72 -3.50 -12.88
C THR A 265 16.16 -3.36 -14.34
N ASN A 266 17.09 -2.45 -14.63
CA ASN A 266 17.61 -2.26 -16.00
C ASN A 266 18.31 -3.51 -16.56
N ALA A 267 18.98 -4.28 -15.70
CA ALA A 267 19.59 -5.56 -16.12
C ALA A 267 18.53 -6.67 -16.28
N ALA A 268 17.47 -6.65 -15.53
CA ALA A 268 16.36 -7.61 -15.61
C ALA A 268 15.52 -7.42 -16.88
N LEU A 269 15.40 -6.18 -17.37
CA LEU A 269 14.61 -5.83 -18.57
C LEU A 269 15.34 -6.11 -19.90
N LYS A 270 16.62 -6.41 -19.86
CA LYS A 270 17.40 -6.85 -21.04
C LYS A 270 17.18 -8.34 -21.32
#